data_9f67486d6af146d3064fe7adbab8bd3d
#
_entry.id   9f67486d6af146d3064fe7adbab8bd3d
#
_cell.length_a   1.000
_cell.length_b   1.000
_cell.length_c   1.000
_cell.angle_alpha   90.00
_cell.angle_beta   90.00
_cell.angle_gamma   90.00
#
_symmetry.space_group_name_H-M   'P 1'
#
loop_
_entity.id
_entity.type
_entity.pdbx_description
1 polymer ?
#
loop_
_entity_poly.entity_id
_entity_poly.type
_entity_poly.pdbx_seq_one_letter_code
_entity_poly.pdbx_strand_id
1 'polypeptide(L)'
;MIFLCGFLTKVMQCAPMRDDSLCRIDIYHDCTQHGPDCVQFVRNRLTYPYLCATGTAKIIPMTNGFDDFYAIIPAGGTGTRLWPLSRERRPKFFYDLLGQGRTLIQSTYDRLAQICGMDHVCVSTGDCHVATVREQLPEIGADQIFAEPAPRDSTAAIALATAVLARRNGGDIVVGSFAADHVIRGKIAFIEAVRQAVETARAGYVTTIGIAASRPSTAFGYIHEGPSLAEQIPNAPSACIVERFVEKPNAATAQAYLSTGEYRWNAGMFVMRADVLLDHLHAHKPQLARAIDAIADAIIDDDRAFERACTEAHERGENQLETVARADFHEHRDEAMHAHWPSIEKIAFDYAVAEPLSVEGGVAMIPGDFGWDDVGDFNSVAALLPSVNERNIKVLGNVDDVAYLDSAGDVVVPNSGRTIALLGVNDMVVVDTSDALLIAPRARSQEVKAMVKHLADSGHEDLL
;
A
#
# COMPACT_ATOMS: atom_id res chain seq x y z
N MET A 1 19.67 -8.80 -19.68
CA MET A 1 20.39 -7.76 -20.42
C MET A 1 20.03 -6.45 -19.74
N ILE A 2 20.90 -5.91 -18.91
CA ILE A 2 20.62 -4.69 -18.15
C ILE A 2 20.94 -3.53 -19.09
N PHE A 3 19.93 -2.83 -19.59
CA PHE A 3 20.09 -1.53 -20.21
C PHE A 3 20.24 -0.51 -19.10
N LEU A 4 21.46 -0.07 -18.85
CA LEU A 4 21.76 1.18 -18.14
C LEU A 4 22.38 2.13 -19.15
N CYS A 5 21.74 3.32 -19.23
CA CYS A 5 22.17 4.46 -20.00
C CYS A 5 23.69 4.64 -19.98
N GLY A 6 24.29 4.87 -21.13
CA GLY A 6 25.73 5.02 -21.29
C GLY A 6 26.32 6.04 -20.34
N PHE A 7 27.24 5.56 -19.52
CA PHE A 7 28.36 6.25 -18.86
C PHE A 7 28.81 5.50 -17.59
N LEU A 8 28.96 4.17 -17.64
CA LEU A 8 29.59 3.44 -16.53
C LEU A 8 30.35 2.21 -17.03
N THR A 9 31.66 2.27 -17.02
CA THR A 9 32.51 1.09 -17.18
C THR A 9 32.49 0.29 -15.87
N LYS A 10 31.88 -0.90 -15.87
CA LYS A 10 31.87 -1.80 -14.70
C LYS A 10 33.03 -2.75 -14.78
N VAL A 11 33.89 -2.76 -13.78
CA VAL A 11 34.87 -3.84 -13.59
C VAL A 11 34.31 -4.82 -12.58
N MET A 12 34.02 -6.04 -12.99
CA MET A 12 33.64 -7.14 -12.11
C MET A 12 34.85 -8.00 -11.80
N GLN A 13 35.21 -8.12 -10.54
CA GLN A 13 36.20 -9.13 -10.11
C GLN A 13 35.51 -10.15 -9.22
N CYS A 14 35.63 -11.41 -9.56
CA CYS A 14 35.18 -12.55 -8.79
C CYS A 14 36.38 -13.15 -8.02
N ALA A 15 36.30 -13.22 -6.70
CA ALA A 15 37.28 -13.87 -5.86
C ALA A 15 36.65 -15.07 -5.14
N PRO A 16 37.28 -16.26 -5.18
CA PRO A 16 36.77 -17.42 -4.44
C PRO A 16 36.90 -17.24 -2.93
N MET A 17 35.88 -17.67 -2.20
CA MET A 17 35.94 -17.81 -0.74
C MET A 17 36.29 -19.23 -0.31
N ARG A 18 36.68 -19.44 0.94
CA ARG A 18 37.05 -20.76 1.51
C ARG A 18 35.94 -21.81 1.52
N ASP A 19 34.72 -21.43 1.12
CA ASP A 19 33.58 -22.30 0.94
C ASP A 19 33.21 -22.29 -0.55
N ASP A 20 33.39 -23.39 -1.25
CA ASP A 20 33.22 -23.55 -2.70
C ASP A 20 31.76 -23.36 -3.18
N SER A 21 30.81 -23.11 -2.26
CA SER A 21 29.40 -22.83 -2.53
C SER A 21 29.04 -21.34 -2.63
N LEU A 22 30.00 -20.43 -2.35
CA LEU A 22 29.72 -18.97 -2.29
C LEU A 22 30.74 -18.17 -3.10
N CYS A 23 30.27 -17.21 -3.87
CA CYS A 23 31.11 -16.25 -4.60
C CYS A 23 30.86 -14.82 -4.13
N ARG A 24 31.93 -14.03 -4.03
CA ARG A 24 31.87 -12.62 -3.66
C ARG A 24 31.94 -11.75 -4.91
N ILE A 25 30.99 -10.86 -5.08
CA ILE A 25 30.99 -9.88 -6.17
C ILE A 25 31.20 -8.50 -5.55
N ASP A 26 32.35 -7.89 -5.86
CA ASP A 26 32.65 -6.49 -5.51
C ASP A 26 32.34 -5.62 -6.76
N ILE A 27 31.43 -4.68 -6.63
CA ILE A 27 31.05 -3.75 -7.71
C ILE A 27 31.80 -2.44 -7.45
N TYR A 28 32.65 -2.04 -8.38
CA TYR A 28 33.36 -0.76 -8.35
C TYR A 28 32.69 0.23 -9.30
N HIS A 29 32.38 1.42 -8.81
CA HIS A 29 31.99 2.57 -9.63
C HIS A 29 33.22 3.45 -9.85
N ASP A 30 33.59 3.63 -11.10
CA ASP A 30 34.65 4.58 -11.48
C ASP A 30 34.03 5.90 -11.92
N CYS A 31 34.23 6.96 -11.11
CA CYS A 31 33.76 8.31 -11.38
C CYS A 31 34.91 9.19 -11.89
N THR A 32 35.51 8.84 -13.02
CA THR A 32 36.68 9.59 -13.56
C THR A 32 36.36 10.95 -14.17
N GLN A 33 35.08 11.44 -14.12
CA GLN A 33 34.70 12.72 -14.74
C GLN A 33 34.44 13.88 -13.76
N HIS A 34 34.56 13.68 -12.46
CA HIS A 34 34.37 14.75 -11.46
C HIS A 34 35.48 14.75 -10.43
N GLY A 35 36.56 15.47 -10.72
CA GLY A 35 37.62 15.93 -9.80
C GLY A 35 38.20 14.95 -8.76
N PRO A 36 39.38 15.21 -8.20
CA PRO A 36 40.11 14.22 -7.39
C PRO A 36 39.52 13.91 -5.99
N ASP A 37 38.41 14.52 -5.59
CA ASP A 37 37.85 14.39 -4.22
C ASP A 37 36.56 13.56 -4.12
N CYS A 38 36.12 12.90 -5.19
CA CYS A 38 34.85 12.15 -5.17
C CYS A 38 35.11 10.62 -5.26
N VAL A 39 35.62 10.02 -4.20
CA VAL A 39 35.66 8.56 -4.02
C VAL A 39 34.68 8.18 -2.93
N GLN A 40 33.40 8.00 -3.30
CA GLN A 40 32.39 7.45 -2.39
C GLN A 40 32.35 5.93 -2.55
N PHE A 41 32.91 5.21 -1.58
CA PHE A 41 32.83 3.74 -1.53
C PHE A 41 31.44 3.30 -1.07
N VAL A 42 30.59 2.89 -2.00
CA VAL A 42 29.38 2.12 -1.67
C VAL A 42 29.74 0.63 -1.68
N ARG A 43 29.98 0.05 -0.51
CA ARG A 43 30.22 -1.37 -0.32
C ARG A 43 28.88 -2.09 -0.14
N ASN A 44 28.25 -2.54 -1.22
CA ASN A 44 27.13 -3.48 -1.12
C ASN A 44 27.65 -4.93 -1.12
N ARG A 45 27.50 -5.62 0.03
CA ARG A 45 27.77 -7.06 0.13
C ARG A 45 26.51 -7.84 -0.20
N LEU A 46 26.51 -8.50 -1.34
CA LEU A 46 25.47 -9.46 -1.71
C LEU A 46 26.11 -10.86 -1.71
N THR A 47 25.60 -11.76 -0.90
CA THR A 47 25.99 -13.18 -0.85
C THR A 47 24.93 -14.00 -1.59
N TYR A 48 25.34 -14.75 -2.62
CA TYR A 48 24.45 -15.61 -3.40
C TYR A 48 24.97 -17.07 -3.36
N PRO A 49 24.09 -18.10 -3.25
CA PRO A 49 24.48 -19.48 -3.45
C PRO A 49 24.77 -19.78 -4.94
N TYR A 50 25.84 -20.48 -5.22
CA TYR A 50 26.28 -20.81 -6.57
C TYR A 50 26.23 -22.33 -6.83
N LEU A 51 25.70 -22.71 -8.00
CA LEU A 51 25.99 -23.99 -8.66
C LEU A 51 26.90 -23.70 -9.85
N CYS A 52 28.20 -24.01 -9.73
CA CYS A 52 29.16 -23.87 -10.77
C CYS A 52 29.31 -25.21 -11.51
N ALA A 53 28.70 -25.33 -12.69
CA ALA A 53 29.03 -26.35 -13.63
C ALA A 53 29.16 -25.72 -15.03
N THR A 54 30.41 -25.75 -15.56
CA THR A 54 30.79 -25.39 -16.92
C THR A 54 30.72 -23.92 -17.33
N GLY A 55 31.83 -23.17 -17.15
CA GLY A 55 32.41 -22.19 -18.09
C GLY A 55 31.65 -20.93 -18.51
N THR A 56 30.36 -20.78 -18.23
CA THR A 56 29.58 -19.55 -18.45
C THR A 56 28.63 -19.34 -17.28
N ALA A 57 28.96 -18.39 -16.39
CA ALA A 57 28.11 -18.01 -15.30
C ALA A 57 26.81 -17.39 -15.84
N LYS A 58 25.74 -18.17 -15.95
CA LYS A 58 24.38 -17.63 -16.05
C LYS A 58 24.01 -17.16 -14.65
N ILE A 59 23.87 -15.84 -14.48
CA ILE A 59 23.14 -15.27 -13.34
C ILE A 59 21.71 -15.76 -13.53
N ILE A 60 21.32 -16.79 -12.78
CA ILE A 60 19.91 -17.14 -12.62
C ILE A 60 19.40 -16.08 -11.66
N PRO A 61 18.49 -15.16 -12.06
CA PRO A 61 17.79 -14.35 -11.08
C PRO A 61 17.15 -15.35 -10.10
N MET A 62 17.33 -15.15 -8.81
CA MET A 62 16.47 -15.82 -7.85
C MET A 62 15.06 -15.30 -8.16
N THR A 63 14.28 -16.10 -8.89
CA THR A 63 12.84 -15.86 -9.01
C THR A 63 12.31 -15.99 -7.59
N ASN A 64 11.93 -14.87 -6.99
CA ASN A 64 11.51 -14.82 -5.59
C ASN A 64 10.16 -15.51 -5.37
N GLY A 65 9.63 -16.25 -6.34
CA GLY A 65 8.31 -16.86 -6.31
C GLY A 65 7.17 -15.85 -6.41
N PHE A 66 7.47 -14.63 -6.87
CA PHE A 66 6.51 -13.53 -7.02
C PHE A 66 6.40 -12.99 -8.45
N ASP A 67 6.88 -13.74 -9.46
CA ASP A 67 6.93 -13.28 -10.86
C ASP A 67 5.52 -13.05 -11.46
N ASP A 68 4.50 -13.73 -10.93
CA ASP A 68 3.09 -13.59 -11.28
C ASP A 68 2.30 -12.71 -10.30
N PHE A 69 2.97 -12.10 -9.30
CA PHE A 69 2.33 -11.34 -8.24
C PHE A 69 2.39 -9.84 -8.50
N TYR A 70 1.23 -9.16 -8.46
CA TYR A 70 1.06 -7.73 -8.62
C TYR A 70 0.46 -7.12 -7.36
N ALA A 71 1.06 -6.06 -6.84
CA ALA A 71 0.58 -5.34 -5.66
C ALA A 71 -0.20 -4.09 -6.07
N ILE A 72 -1.44 -3.98 -5.60
CA ILE A 72 -2.31 -2.83 -5.78
C ILE A 72 -2.32 -2.04 -4.47
N ILE A 73 -2.08 -0.74 -4.54
CA ILE A 73 -2.13 0.19 -3.41
C ILE A 73 -3.38 1.07 -3.56
N PRO A 74 -4.53 0.72 -2.94
CA PRO A 74 -5.65 1.64 -2.86
C PRO A 74 -5.28 2.85 -1.99
N ALA A 75 -5.38 4.05 -2.56
CA ALA A 75 -5.04 5.33 -1.96
C ALA A 75 -6.24 6.29 -2.07
N GLY A 76 -7.34 5.97 -1.36
CA GLY A 76 -8.63 6.64 -1.54
C GLY A 76 -9.27 7.23 -0.27
N GLY A 77 -8.79 6.90 0.91
CA GLY A 77 -9.38 7.37 2.17
C GLY A 77 -8.91 8.77 2.57
N THR A 78 -9.81 9.66 2.98
CA THR A 78 -9.46 11.04 3.37
C THR A 78 -8.80 11.15 4.75
N GLY A 79 -8.95 10.17 5.65
CA GLY A 79 -8.36 10.20 6.99
C GLY A 79 -8.90 11.30 7.90
N THR A 80 -10.20 11.61 7.84
CA THR A 80 -10.85 12.75 8.53
C THR A 80 -10.60 12.83 10.04
N ARG A 81 -10.24 11.70 10.71
CA ARG A 81 -9.93 11.71 12.16
C ARG A 81 -8.55 12.31 12.47
N LEU A 82 -7.73 12.57 11.46
CA LEU A 82 -6.44 13.27 11.58
C LEU A 82 -6.52 14.74 11.14
N TRP A 83 -7.75 15.28 10.99
CA TRP A 83 -7.94 16.71 10.78
C TRP A 83 -7.35 17.51 11.97
N PRO A 84 -6.71 18.68 11.76
CA PRO A 84 -6.51 19.43 10.52
C PRO A 84 -5.29 19.01 9.69
N LEU A 85 -4.53 18.01 10.11
CA LEU A 85 -3.36 17.55 9.37
C LEU A 85 -3.77 16.90 8.04
N SER A 86 -4.74 15.96 8.08
CA SER A 86 -5.28 15.31 6.89
C SER A 86 -6.50 16.05 6.36
N ARG A 87 -6.55 16.26 5.04
CA ARG A 87 -7.61 16.96 4.31
C ARG A 87 -8.03 16.14 3.09
N GLU A 88 -9.18 16.47 2.48
CA GLU A 88 -9.64 15.81 1.26
C GLU A 88 -8.60 15.90 0.13
N ARG A 89 -8.01 17.08 -0.09
CA ARG A 89 -6.98 17.30 -1.11
C ARG A 89 -5.61 16.74 -0.75
N ARG A 90 -5.36 16.45 0.52
CA ARG A 90 -4.10 15.90 1.01
C ARG A 90 -4.36 14.89 2.13
N PRO A 91 -4.81 13.67 1.77
CA PRO A 91 -5.10 12.61 2.73
C PRO A 91 -3.90 12.15 3.54
N LYS A 92 -4.17 11.41 4.64
CA LYS A 92 -3.15 10.96 5.61
C LYS A 92 -1.99 10.19 5.00
N PHE A 93 -2.21 9.47 3.90
CA PHE A 93 -1.14 8.68 3.28
C PHE A 93 -0.05 9.53 2.59
N PHE A 94 -0.29 10.82 2.37
CA PHE A 94 0.71 11.76 1.87
C PHE A 94 1.57 12.41 2.97
N TYR A 95 1.43 11.98 4.21
CA TYR A 95 2.21 12.51 5.33
C TYR A 95 3.16 11.47 5.91
N ASP A 96 4.32 11.94 6.40
CA ASP A 96 5.20 11.18 7.27
C ASP A 96 4.68 11.25 8.71
N LEU A 97 3.78 10.32 9.05
CA LEU A 97 3.19 10.26 10.40
C LEU A 97 4.09 9.59 11.44
N LEU A 98 5.27 9.12 11.04
CA LEU A 98 6.24 8.47 11.91
C LEU A 98 7.50 9.31 12.14
N GLY A 99 7.69 10.41 11.40
CA GLY A 99 8.91 11.22 11.45
C GLY A 99 10.16 10.48 10.93
N GLN A 100 9.99 9.59 9.94
CA GLN A 100 11.05 8.75 9.39
C GLN A 100 11.58 9.21 8.02
N GLY A 101 11.09 10.35 7.53
CA GLY A 101 11.48 10.91 6.23
C GLY A 101 10.76 10.26 5.04
N ARG A 102 9.76 9.39 5.28
CA ARG A 102 8.94 8.74 4.24
C ARG A 102 7.45 8.85 4.58
N THR A 103 6.63 9.25 3.62
CA THR A 103 5.17 9.25 3.79
C THR A 103 4.63 7.83 3.85
N LEU A 104 3.38 7.65 4.29
CA LEU A 104 2.80 6.31 4.40
C LEU A 104 2.70 5.61 3.04
N ILE A 105 2.30 6.32 1.96
CA ILE A 105 2.25 5.75 0.62
C ILE A 105 3.64 5.37 0.12
N GLN A 106 4.66 6.20 0.36
CA GLN A 106 6.05 5.88 0.01
C GLN A 106 6.53 4.64 0.76
N SER A 107 6.27 4.56 2.07
CA SER A 107 6.65 3.40 2.89
C SER A 107 5.95 2.12 2.45
N THR A 108 4.70 2.22 1.99
CA THR A 108 3.94 1.08 1.45
C THR A 108 4.50 0.66 0.10
N TYR A 109 4.75 1.60 -0.82
CA TYR A 109 5.38 1.34 -2.11
C TYR A 109 6.74 0.67 -1.97
N ASP A 110 7.65 1.27 -1.15
CA ASP A 110 8.99 0.74 -0.92
C ASP A 110 8.97 -0.71 -0.41
N ARG A 111 8.02 -1.03 0.46
CA ARG A 111 7.84 -2.36 1.03
C ARG A 111 7.38 -3.37 0.00
N LEU A 112 6.40 -3.01 -0.84
CA LEU A 112 5.85 -3.89 -1.86
C LEU A 112 6.79 -4.06 -3.05
N ALA A 113 7.46 -2.99 -3.49
CA ALA A 113 8.47 -3.04 -4.54
C ALA A 113 9.65 -3.98 -4.20
N GLN A 114 9.95 -4.17 -2.91
CA GLN A 114 10.95 -5.15 -2.48
C GLN A 114 10.46 -6.60 -2.55
N ILE A 115 9.15 -6.82 -2.60
CA ILE A 115 8.53 -8.15 -2.73
C ILE A 115 8.41 -8.54 -4.21
N CYS A 116 7.74 -7.74 -5.01
CA CYS A 116 7.39 -8.09 -6.39
C CYS A 116 8.12 -7.28 -7.48
N GLY A 117 8.94 -6.31 -7.11
CA GLY A 117 9.58 -5.39 -8.06
C GLY A 117 8.73 -4.14 -8.31
N MET A 118 9.37 -3.05 -8.74
CA MET A 118 8.70 -1.76 -8.98
C MET A 118 7.68 -1.84 -10.11
N ASP A 119 7.96 -2.64 -11.14
CA ASP A 119 7.10 -2.80 -12.32
C ASP A 119 5.78 -3.54 -12.00
N HIS A 120 5.71 -4.21 -10.85
CA HIS A 120 4.54 -4.96 -10.39
C HIS A 120 3.73 -4.24 -9.30
N VAL A 121 4.08 -2.99 -8.95
CA VAL A 121 3.31 -2.19 -7.98
C VAL A 121 2.46 -1.17 -8.69
N CYS A 122 1.16 -1.16 -8.41
CA CYS A 122 0.19 -0.22 -8.96
C CYS A 122 -0.46 0.60 -7.83
N VAL A 123 -0.90 1.81 -8.15
CA VAL A 123 -1.65 2.69 -7.24
C VAL A 123 -3.01 3.00 -7.83
N SER A 124 -4.10 2.77 -7.06
CA SER A 124 -5.45 3.25 -7.39
C SER A 124 -5.78 4.44 -6.50
N THR A 125 -6.11 5.59 -7.09
CA THR A 125 -6.34 6.83 -6.35
C THR A 125 -7.32 7.75 -7.09
N GLY A 126 -7.88 8.74 -6.39
CA GLY A 126 -8.71 9.75 -7.04
C GLY A 126 -7.92 10.64 -8.01
N ASP A 127 -8.55 11.08 -9.11
CA ASP A 127 -7.94 11.97 -10.13
C ASP A 127 -7.21 13.16 -9.51
N CYS A 128 -7.78 13.78 -8.49
CA CYS A 128 -7.20 14.94 -7.80
C CYS A 128 -5.88 14.62 -7.07
N HIS A 129 -5.56 13.38 -6.83
CA HIS A 129 -4.36 12.94 -6.11
C HIS A 129 -3.23 12.46 -7.04
N VAL A 130 -3.50 12.21 -8.31
CA VAL A 130 -2.53 11.64 -9.28
C VAL A 130 -1.24 12.46 -9.34
N ALA A 131 -1.35 13.79 -9.37
CA ALA A 131 -0.18 14.66 -9.41
C ALA A 131 0.71 14.49 -8.17
N THR A 132 0.11 14.43 -6.96
CA THR A 132 0.84 14.22 -5.70
C THR A 132 1.43 12.81 -5.61
N VAL A 133 0.73 11.78 -6.13
CA VAL A 133 1.28 10.41 -6.22
C VAL A 133 2.54 10.41 -7.07
N ARG A 134 2.52 11.03 -8.26
CA ARG A 134 3.70 11.13 -9.13
C ARG A 134 4.85 11.93 -8.52
N GLU A 135 4.54 12.99 -7.76
CA GLU A 135 5.54 13.76 -7.02
C GLU A 135 6.23 12.91 -5.95
N GLN A 136 5.47 12.10 -5.20
CA GLN A 136 5.98 11.30 -4.10
C GLN A 136 6.58 9.96 -4.55
N LEU A 137 6.13 9.41 -5.67
CA LEU A 137 6.59 8.15 -6.26
C LEU A 137 7.06 8.41 -7.70
N PRO A 138 8.19 9.12 -7.90
CA PRO A 138 8.67 9.49 -9.25
C PRO A 138 9.08 8.28 -10.10
N GLU A 139 9.30 7.13 -9.48
CA GLU A 139 9.62 5.86 -10.13
C GLU A 139 8.40 5.12 -10.70
N ILE A 140 7.17 5.51 -10.33
CA ILE A 140 5.97 4.81 -10.80
C ILE A 140 5.63 5.19 -12.24
N GLY A 141 5.34 4.20 -13.07
CA GLY A 141 4.89 4.39 -14.43
C GLY A 141 3.49 5.01 -14.52
N ALA A 142 3.22 5.75 -15.57
CA ALA A 142 1.88 6.33 -15.78
C ALA A 142 0.80 5.26 -15.96
N ASP A 143 1.16 4.09 -16.48
CA ASP A 143 0.31 2.92 -16.69
C ASP A 143 0.09 2.08 -15.42
N GLN A 144 0.81 2.37 -14.34
CA GLN A 144 0.66 1.78 -13.02
C GLN A 144 -0.25 2.61 -12.10
N ILE A 145 -0.76 3.77 -12.54
CA ILE A 145 -1.66 4.63 -11.78
C ILE A 145 -3.07 4.53 -12.36
N PHE A 146 -4.00 4.00 -11.56
CA PHE A 146 -5.43 3.92 -11.88
C PHE A 146 -6.16 5.08 -11.20
N ALA A 147 -6.58 6.06 -12.01
CA ALA A 147 -7.22 7.26 -11.53
C ALA A 147 -8.74 7.10 -11.52
N GLU A 148 -9.37 7.40 -10.38
CA GLU A 148 -10.81 7.29 -10.15
C GLU A 148 -11.45 8.68 -10.22
N PRO A 149 -12.45 8.92 -11.10
CA PRO A 149 -13.09 10.24 -11.21
C PRO A 149 -13.95 10.59 -9.98
N ALA A 150 -14.39 9.60 -9.22
CA ALA A 150 -15.13 9.77 -7.97
C ALA A 150 -14.98 8.54 -7.05
N PRO A 151 -15.01 8.70 -5.73
CA PRO A 151 -14.85 7.58 -4.79
C PRO A 151 -15.97 6.55 -4.91
N ARG A 152 -15.62 5.27 -5.13
CA ARG A 152 -16.55 4.12 -5.21
C ARG A 152 -16.25 3.03 -4.18
N ASP A 153 -15.45 3.37 -3.14
CA ASP A 153 -14.96 2.45 -2.12
C ASP A 153 -13.97 1.40 -2.68
N SER A 154 -13.49 0.49 -1.85
CA SER A 154 -12.35 -0.38 -2.17
C SER A 154 -12.61 -1.40 -3.28
N THR A 155 -13.87 -1.86 -3.46
CA THR A 155 -14.18 -2.86 -4.49
C THR A 155 -13.89 -2.35 -5.89
N ALA A 156 -14.33 -1.14 -6.23
CA ALA A 156 -14.13 -0.58 -7.56
C ALA A 156 -12.64 -0.37 -7.88
N ALA A 157 -11.88 0.16 -6.91
CA ALA A 157 -10.44 0.39 -7.02
C ALA A 157 -9.66 -0.91 -7.29
N ILE A 158 -9.93 -1.95 -6.49
CA ILE A 158 -9.27 -3.26 -6.61
C ILE A 158 -9.70 -3.95 -7.90
N ALA A 159 -11.00 -3.96 -8.21
CA ALA A 159 -11.54 -4.63 -9.39
C ALA A 159 -11.00 -4.03 -10.69
N LEU A 160 -10.96 -2.70 -10.81
CA LEU A 160 -10.44 -2.04 -12.02
C LEU A 160 -8.97 -2.37 -12.24
N ALA A 161 -8.13 -2.19 -11.22
CA ALA A 161 -6.72 -2.52 -11.32
C ALA A 161 -6.51 -4.00 -11.67
N THR A 162 -7.25 -4.91 -11.01
CA THR A 162 -7.19 -6.35 -11.30
C THR A 162 -7.60 -6.66 -12.74
N ALA A 163 -8.70 -6.07 -13.23
CA ALA A 163 -9.21 -6.33 -14.58
C ALA A 163 -8.22 -5.88 -15.66
N VAL A 164 -7.56 -4.73 -15.47
CA VAL A 164 -6.52 -4.23 -16.40
C VAL A 164 -5.27 -5.11 -16.33
N LEU A 165 -4.80 -5.44 -15.13
CA LEU A 165 -3.63 -6.29 -14.94
C LEU A 165 -3.85 -7.69 -15.54
N ALA A 166 -5.03 -8.27 -15.36
CA ALA A 166 -5.39 -9.57 -15.95
C ALA A 166 -5.39 -9.54 -17.49
N ARG A 167 -5.83 -8.45 -18.11
CA ARG A 167 -5.81 -8.27 -19.56
C ARG A 167 -4.39 -8.09 -20.12
N ARG A 168 -3.51 -7.46 -19.35
CA ARG A 168 -2.11 -7.25 -19.72
C ARG A 168 -1.25 -8.51 -19.57
N ASN A 169 -1.51 -9.31 -18.51
CA ASN A 169 -0.57 -10.34 -18.05
C ASN A 169 -1.16 -11.75 -17.96
N GLY A 170 -2.48 -11.91 -18.17
CA GLY A 170 -3.20 -13.19 -18.02
C GLY A 170 -4.08 -13.22 -16.78
N GLY A 171 -5.16 -14.01 -16.84
CA GLY A 171 -6.13 -14.12 -15.76
C GLY A 171 -5.66 -14.90 -14.53
N ASP A 172 -4.63 -15.70 -14.67
CA ASP A 172 -4.03 -16.54 -13.62
C ASP A 172 -3.01 -15.82 -12.73
N ILE A 173 -2.70 -14.55 -13.02
CA ILE A 173 -1.86 -13.74 -12.13
C ILE A 173 -2.47 -13.62 -10.75
N VAL A 174 -1.62 -13.44 -9.74
CA VAL A 174 -2.03 -13.15 -8.36
C VAL A 174 -1.96 -11.65 -8.14
N VAL A 175 -3.03 -11.09 -7.58
CA VAL A 175 -3.08 -9.68 -7.18
C VAL A 175 -3.21 -9.56 -5.66
N GLY A 176 -2.55 -8.56 -5.09
CA GLY A 176 -2.67 -8.26 -3.66
C GLY A 176 -3.03 -6.80 -3.42
N SER A 177 -4.04 -6.54 -2.61
CA SER A 177 -4.46 -5.19 -2.21
C SER A 177 -3.89 -4.82 -0.85
N PHE A 178 -3.15 -3.72 -0.77
CA PHE A 178 -2.49 -3.21 0.43
C PHE A 178 -2.73 -1.72 0.57
N ALA A 179 -3.49 -1.31 1.59
CA ALA A 179 -3.85 0.10 1.77
C ALA A 179 -2.61 1.01 1.89
N ALA A 180 -2.69 2.19 1.27
CA ALA A 180 -1.61 3.18 1.24
C ALA A 180 -1.18 3.70 2.61
N ASP A 181 -2.01 3.55 3.63
CA ASP A 181 -1.96 4.25 4.90
C ASP A 181 -1.67 3.35 6.12
N HIS A 182 -1.33 2.08 5.89
CA HIS A 182 -0.99 1.13 6.95
C HIS A 182 0.49 1.21 7.36
N VAL A 183 0.73 1.17 8.67
CA VAL A 183 2.08 1.03 9.25
C VAL A 183 2.38 -0.42 9.54
N ILE A 184 3.56 -0.87 9.14
CA ILE A 184 4.08 -2.23 9.36
C ILE A 184 5.51 -2.11 9.88
N ARG A 185 5.78 -2.69 11.06
CA ARG A 185 7.10 -2.61 11.71
C ARG A 185 7.99 -3.81 11.41
N GLY A 186 7.41 -5.01 11.35
CA GLY A 186 8.10 -6.28 11.16
C GLY A 186 8.21 -6.69 9.70
N LYS A 187 9.15 -6.12 8.95
CA LYS A 187 9.30 -6.33 7.50
C LYS A 187 9.42 -7.82 7.10
N ILE A 188 10.26 -8.60 7.78
CA ILE A 188 10.50 -10.02 7.44
C ILE A 188 9.23 -10.84 7.65
N ALA A 189 8.54 -10.65 8.78
CA ALA A 189 7.29 -11.33 9.08
C ALA A 189 6.17 -10.93 8.10
N PHE A 190 6.14 -9.69 7.65
CA PHE A 190 5.21 -9.23 6.61
C PHE A 190 5.48 -9.90 5.26
N ILE A 191 6.75 -9.95 4.80
CA ILE A 191 7.12 -10.61 3.54
C ILE A 191 6.71 -12.09 3.59
N GLU A 192 6.96 -12.78 4.71
CA GLU A 192 6.58 -14.18 4.86
C GLU A 192 5.07 -14.37 4.87
N ALA A 193 4.31 -13.49 5.53
CA ALA A 193 2.84 -13.54 5.49
C ALA A 193 2.31 -13.34 4.07
N VAL A 194 2.86 -12.37 3.31
CA VAL A 194 2.49 -12.14 1.90
C VAL A 194 2.87 -13.34 1.05
N ARG A 195 4.06 -13.95 1.25
CA ARG A 195 4.45 -15.15 0.52
C ARG A 195 3.45 -16.29 0.71
N GLN A 196 3.05 -16.57 1.94
CA GLN A 196 2.05 -17.60 2.21
C GLN A 196 0.66 -17.23 1.65
N ALA A 197 0.29 -15.94 1.68
CA ALA A 197 -0.95 -15.46 1.08
C ALA A 197 -0.96 -15.67 -0.45
N VAL A 198 0.16 -15.42 -1.14
CA VAL A 198 0.31 -15.67 -2.59
C VAL A 198 0.16 -17.18 -2.90
N GLU A 199 0.83 -18.06 -2.13
CA GLU A 199 0.68 -19.51 -2.30
C GLU A 199 -0.75 -19.98 -2.08
N THR A 200 -1.45 -19.39 -1.09
CA THR A 200 -2.85 -19.70 -0.79
C THR A 200 -3.79 -19.19 -1.90
N ALA A 201 -3.50 -18.01 -2.44
CA ALA A 201 -4.24 -17.45 -3.58
C ALA A 201 -4.08 -18.28 -4.86
N ARG A 202 -2.88 -18.81 -5.14
CA ARG A 202 -2.63 -19.74 -6.26
C ARG A 202 -3.47 -21.02 -6.16
N ALA A 203 -3.82 -21.44 -4.94
CA ALA A 203 -4.72 -22.56 -4.72
C ALA A 203 -6.23 -22.20 -4.92
N GLY A 204 -6.55 -20.96 -5.28
CA GLY A 204 -7.89 -20.51 -5.62
C GLY A 204 -8.66 -19.82 -4.50
N TYR A 205 -8.03 -19.53 -3.36
CA TYR A 205 -8.66 -18.79 -2.27
C TYR A 205 -8.50 -17.28 -2.41
N VAL A 206 -9.50 -16.51 -1.98
CA VAL A 206 -9.30 -15.12 -1.58
C VAL A 206 -8.69 -15.12 -0.18
N THR A 207 -7.45 -14.67 -0.07
CA THR A 207 -6.68 -14.77 1.17
C THR A 207 -6.58 -13.40 1.84
N THR A 208 -6.91 -13.33 3.13
CA THR A 208 -6.69 -12.13 3.94
C THR A 208 -5.59 -12.36 4.99
N ILE A 209 -5.11 -11.27 5.60
CA ILE A 209 -4.14 -11.33 6.70
C ILE A 209 -4.85 -10.99 8.02
N GLY A 210 -4.80 -11.90 8.97
CA GLY A 210 -5.42 -11.78 10.29
C GLY A 210 -4.44 -11.34 11.37
N ILE A 211 -4.71 -10.22 12.01
CA ILE A 211 -3.89 -9.65 13.08
C ILE A 211 -4.46 -10.03 14.44
N ALA A 212 -3.61 -10.43 15.39
CA ALA A 212 -4.05 -10.73 16.75
C ALA A 212 -4.78 -9.54 17.39
N ALA A 213 -6.04 -9.74 17.79
CA ALA A 213 -6.83 -8.70 18.40
C ALA A 213 -6.29 -8.38 19.80
N SER A 214 -5.92 -7.13 20.07
CA SER A 214 -5.39 -6.67 21.36
C SER A 214 -6.39 -5.90 22.21
N ARG A 215 -7.52 -5.49 21.64
CA ARG A 215 -8.60 -4.72 22.28
C ARG A 215 -9.93 -4.94 21.54
N PRO A 216 -11.08 -4.67 22.16
CA PRO A 216 -12.37 -4.72 21.45
C PRO A 216 -12.51 -3.48 20.56
N SER A 217 -12.29 -3.64 19.26
CA SER A 217 -12.41 -2.57 18.28
C SER A 217 -13.69 -2.73 17.48
N THR A 218 -14.48 -1.65 17.36
CA THR A 218 -15.62 -1.58 16.45
C THR A 218 -15.25 -0.99 15.09
N ALA A 219 -13.96 -0.67 14.88
CA ALA A 219 -13.46 -0.07 13.65
C ALA A 219 -12.95 -1.12 12.64
N PHE A 220 -12.72 -2.36 13.08
CA PHE A 220 -12.14 -3.44 12.29
C PHE A 220 -13.13 -4.57 12.04
N GLY A 221 -12.93 -5.29 10.95
CA GLY A 221 -13.52 -6.61 10.74
C GLY A 221 -12.86 -7.65 11.64
N TYR A 222 -13.60 -8.71 11.94
CA TYR A 222 -13.16 -9.87 12.73
C TYR A 222 -13.26 -11.14 11.91
N ILE A 223 -12.23 -11.97 11.99
CA ILE A 223 -12.09 -13.23 11.29
C ILE A 223 -12.03 -14.33 12.33
N HIS A 224 -12.92 -15.31 12.25
CA HIS A 224 -12.85 -16.56 13.02
C HIS A 224 -12.00 -17.58 12.28
N GLU A 225 -10.98 -18.11 12.97
CA GLU A 225 -10.09 -19.13 12.42
C GLU A 225 -10.81 -20.47 12.30
N GLY A 226 -10.76 -21.06 11.12
CA GLY A 226 -11.29 -22.39 10.83
C GLY A 226 -10.17 -23.43 10.64
N PRO A 227 -10.46 -24.53 9.94
CA PRO A 227 -9.51 -25.61 9.69
C PRO A 227 -8.24 -25.18 8.97
N SER A 228 -7.10 -25.78 9.35
CA SER A 228 -5.80 -25.57 8.70
C SER A 228 -5.79 -26.07 7.26
N LEU A 229 -5.13 -25.32 6.37
CA LEU A 229 -4.86 -25.68 4.98
C LEU A 229 -3.44 -26.25 4.77
N ALA A 230 -2.66 -26.46 5.83
CA ALA A 230 -1.24 -26.86 5.74
C ALA A 230 -1.01 -28.15 4.95
N GLU A 231 -1.92 -29.12 5.02
CA GLU A 231 -1.81 -30.37 4.24
C GLU A 231 -2.12 -30.15 2.75
N GLN A 232 -3.03 -29.21 2.42
CA GLN A 232 -3.43 -28.91 1.05
C GLN A 232 -2.45 -27.96 0.38
N ILE A 233 -1.87 -27.03 1.16
CA ILE A 233 -0.95 -25.98 0.69
C ILE A 233 0.33 -26.01 1.54
N PRO A 234 1.26 -26.94 1.29
CA PRO A 234 2.47 -27.11 2.10
C PRO A 234 3.37 -25.86 2.14
N ASN A 235 3.33 -25.04 1.09
CA ASN A 235 4.07 -23.77 1.02
C ASN A 235 3.44 -22.65 1.85
N ALA A 236 2.23 -22.84 2.38
CA ALA A 236 1.54 -21.91 3.26
C ALA A 236 1.09 -22.60 4.56
N PRO A 237 2.04 -23.07 5.40
CA PRO A 237 1.72 -23.93 6.55
C PRO A 237 0.89 -23.22 7.63
N SER A 238 0.82 -21.89 7.64
CA SER A 238 -0.03 -21.15 8.58
C SER A 238 -1.40 -20.79 8.02
N ALA A 239 -1.70 -21.16 6.77
CA ALA A 239 -2.99 -20.88 6.16
C ALA A 239 -4.13 -21.67 6.83
N CYS A 240 -5.26 -21.00 7.07
CA CYS A 240 -6.49 -21.63 7.53
C CYS A 240 -7.70 -21.08 6.77
N ILE A 241 -8.77 -21.85 6.73
CA ILE A 241 -10.06 -21.37 6.21
C ILE A 241 -10.61 -20.28 7.14
N VAL A 242 -11.28 -19.29 6.57
CA VAL A 242 -12.10 -18.35 7.34
C VAL A 242 -13.46 -18.98 7.57
N GLU A 243 -13.74 -19.35 8.80
CA GLU A 243 -15.02 -19.94 9.16
C GLU A 243 -16.12 -18.88 9.27
N ARG A 244 -15.75 -17.67 9.68
CA ARG A 244 -16.67 -16.53 9.79
C ARG A 244 -15.94 -15.22 9.61
N PHE A 245 -16.54 -14.34 8.83
CA PHE A 245 -16.11 -12.94 8.66
C PHE A 245 -17.22 -12.01 9.15
N VAL A 246 -16.88 -11.00 9.96
CA VAL A 246 -17.83 -10.02 10.48
C VAL A 246 -17.20 -8.63 10.45
N GLU A 247 -17.69 -7.77 9.56
CA GLU A 247 -17.17 -6.40 9.42
C GLU A 247 -17.79 -5.49 10.49
N LYS A 248 -16.94 -4.75 11.21
CA LYS A 248 -17.29 -3.69 12.18
C LYS A 248 -18.42 -4.06 13.15
N PRO A 249 -18.24 -5.08 14.01
CA PRO A 249 -19.26 -5.50 14.97
C PRO A 249 -19.55 -4.40 15.99
N ASN A 250 -20.68 -4.51 16.70
CA ASN A 250 -20.94 -3.64 17.84
C ASN A 250 -19.97 -3.94 19.02
N ALA A 251 -19.89 -3.02 19.99
CA ALA A 251 -18.95 -3.11 21.11
C ALA A 251 -19.10 -4.40 21.95
N ALA A 252 -20.32 -4.86 22.19
CA ALA A 252 -20.58 -6.08 22.95
C ALA A 252 -20.07 -7.33 22.20
N THR A 253 -20.32 -7.39 20.90
CA THR A 253 -19.83 -8.47 20.02
C THR A 253 -18.30 -8.44 19.92
N ALA A 254 -17.70 -7.26 19.73
CA ALA A 254 -16.24 -7.11 19.69
C ALA A 254 -15.57 -7.59 21.00
N GLN A 255 -16.18 -7.26 22.16
CA GLN A 255 -15.71 -7.71 23.46
C GLN A 255 -15.83 -9.24 23.61
N ALA A 256 -16.94 -9.82 23.15
CA ALA A 256 -17.12 -11.28 23.15
C ALA A 256 -16.05 -11.97 22.30
N TYR A 257 -15.79 -11.49 21.07
CA TYR A 257 -14.76 -12.06 20.18
C TYR A 257 -13.36 -11.99 20.78
N LEU A 258 -13.00 -10.85 21.38
CA LEU A 258 -11.72 -10.71 22.09
C LEU A 258 -11.58 -11.73 23.22
N SER A 259 -12.66 -12.00 23.96
CA SER A 259 -12.64 -12.89 25.14
C SER A 259 -12.46 -14.37 24.78
N THR A 260 -12.86 -14.80 23.58
CA THR A 260 -12.67 -16.19 23.12
C THR A 260 -11.21 -16.46 22.73
N GLY A 261 -10.50 -15.44 22.23
CA GLY A 261 -9.15 -15.60 21.67
C GLY A 261 -9.11 -16.28 20.29
N GLU A 262 -10.28 -16.62 19.71
CA GLU A 262 -10.42 -17.34 18.44
C GLU A 262 -10.58 -16.41 17.24
N TYR A 263 -10.65 -15.09 17.49
CA TYR A 263 -10.86 -14.09 16.46
C TYR A 263 -9.62 -13.23 16.27
N ARG A 264 -9.33 -12.92 14.98
CA ARG A 264 -8.32 -11.93 14.58
C ARG A 264 -9.00 -10.73 13.94
N TRP A 265 -8.32 -9.61 13.97
CA TRP A 265 -8.72 -8.47 13.15
C TRP A 265 -8.38 -8.72 11.68
N ASN A 266 -9.30 -8.37 10.79
CA ASN A 266 -9.01 -8.26 9.38
C ASN A 266 -8.11 -7.05 9.14
N ALA A 267 -6.91 -7.28 8.57
CA ALA A 267 -5.99 -6.18 8.23
C ALA A 267 -6.43 -5.39 6.99
N GLY A 268 -7.49 -5.80 6.29
CA GLY A 268 -7.91 -5.20 5.03
C GLY A 268 -6.90 -5.40 3.90
N MET A 269 -6.06 -6.42 4.01
CA MET A 269 -5.12 -6.86 2.99
C MET A 269 -5.67 -8.14 2.36
N PHE A 270 -5.87 -8.13 1.05
CA PHE A 270 -6.44 -9.26 0.32
C PHE A 270 -5.51 -9.68 -0.81
N VAL A 271 -5.23 -10.97 -0.93
CA VAL A 271 -4.42 -11.58 -1.98
C VAL A 271 -5.22 -12.68 -2.65
N MET A 272 -5.33 -12.65 -3.99
CA MET A 272 -6.17 -13.58 -4.74
C MET A 272 -5.71 -13.68 -6.19
N ARG A 273 -6.10 -14.72 -6.89
CA ARG A 273 -5.98 -14.76 -8.35
C ARG A 273 -6.96 -13.78 -8.99
N ALA A 274 -6.53 -13.18 -10.09
CA ALA A 274 -7.34 -12.19 -10.80
C ALA A 274 -8.64 -12.80 -11.33
N ASP A 275 -8.58 -14.00 -11.93
CA ASP A 275 -9.77 -14.71 -12.44
C ASP A 275 -10.76 -15.03 -11.32
N VAL A 276 -10.30 -15.48 -10.14
CA VAL A 276 -11.18 -15.78 -8.99
C VAL A 276 -11.97 -14.55 -8.55
N LEU A 277 -11.32 -13.38 -8.47
CA LEU A 277 -12.01 -12.14 -8.13
C LEU A 277 -13.03 -11.74 -9.21
N LEU A 278 -12.60 -11.74 -10.47
CA LEU A 278 -13.45 -11.27 -11.59
C LEU A 278 -14.66 -12.18 -11.77
N ASP A 279 -14.50 -13.51 -11.70
CA ASP A 279 -15.58 -14.48 -11.76
C ASP A 279 -16.58 -14.29 -10.62
N HIS A 280 -16.10 -14.07 -9.39
CA HIS A 280 -16.97 -13.78 -8.25
C HIS A 280 -17.78 -12.49 -8.47
N LEU A 281 -17.14 -11.41 -8.97
CA LEU A 281 -17.86 -10.17 -9.26
C LEU A 281 -18.89 -10.33 -10.39
N HIS A 282 -18.58 -11.10 -11.43
CA HIS A 282 -19.54 -11.43 -12.48
C HIS A 282 -20.77 -12.18 -11.94
N ALA A 283 -20.55 -13.12 -11.03
CA ALA A 283 -21.63 -13.92 -10.44
C ALA A 283 -22.51 -13.10 -9.48
N HIS A 284 -21.89 -12.27 -8.61
CA HIS A 284 -22.58 -11.65 -7.48
C HIS A 284 -22.81 -10.14 -7.62
N LYS A 285 -22.02 -9.45 -8.46
CA LYS A 285 -22.08 -8.01 -8.74
C LYS A 285 -22.05 -7.69 -10.25
N PRO A 286 -22.95 -8.29 -11.05
CA PRO A 286 -22.85 -8.27 -12.52
C PRO A 286 -22.91 -6.87 -13.15
N GLN A 287 -23.53 -5.88 -12.50
CA GLN A 287 -23.53 -4.50 -13.01
C GLN A 287 -22.18 -3.84 -12.83
N LEU A 288 -21.59 -4.00 -11.63
CA LEU A 288 -20.24 -3.51 -11.33
C LEU A 288 -19.23 -4.20 -12.26
N ALA A 289 -19.27 -5.52 -12.38
CA ALA A 289 -18.36 -6.28 -13.23
C ALA A 289 -18.39 -5.80 -14.69
N ARG A 290 -19.58 -5.63 -15.29
CA ARG A 290 -19.71 -5.12 -16.67
C ARG A 290 -19.16 -3.71 -16.84
N ALA A 291 -19.36 -2.82 -15.87
CA ALA A 291 -18.81 -1.47 -15.93
C ALA A 291 -17.27 -1.49 -15.86
N ILE A 292 -16.71 -2.30 -14.96
CA ILE A 292 -15.26 -2.49 -14.84
C ILE A 292 -14.67 -3.09 -16.12
N ASP A 293 -15.33 -4.10 -16.71
CA ASP A 293 -14.88 -4.70 -17.97
C ASP A 293 -14.82 -3.68 -19.11
N ALA A 294 -15.87 -2.89 -19.28
CA ALA A 294 -15.92 -1.88 -20.34
C ALA A 294 -14.80 -0.83 -20.18
N ILE A 295 -14.51 -0.42 -18.94
CA ILE A 295 -13.43 0.53 -18.67
C ILE A 295 -12.05 -0.14 -18.89
N ALA A 296 -11.88 -1.37 -18.44
CA ALA A 296 -10.63 -2.09 -18.61
C ALA A 296 -10.33 -2.37 -20.09
N ASP A 297 -11.34 -2.74 -20.89
CA ASP A 297 -11.18 -2.94 -22.33
C ASP A 297 -10.74 -1.65 -23.04
N ALA A 298 -11.34 -0.52 -22.67
CA ALA A 298 -10.97 0.81 -23.21
C ALA A 298 -9.52 1.19 -22.85
N ILE A 299 -9.05 0.90 -21.61
CA ILE A 299 -7.67 1.11 -21.21
C ILE A 299 -6.72 0.26 -22.07
N ILE A 300 -7.07 -0.98 -22.37
CA ILE A 300 -6.26 -1.85 -23.22
C ILE A 300 -6.25 -1.38 -24.67
N ASP A 301 -7.33 -0.78 -25.17
CA ASP A 301 -7.35 -0.19 -26.50
C ASP A 301 -6.44 1.04 -26.60
N ASP A 302 -6.38 1.88 -25.55
CA ASP A 302 -5.40 2.98 -25.44
C ASP A 302 -3.95 2.44 -25.35
N ASP A 303 -3.70 1.35 -24.60
CA ASP A 303 -2.39 0.69 -24.53
C ASP A 303 -1.94 0.23 -25.93
N ARG A 304 -2.79 -0.43 -26.66
CA ARG A 304 -2.52 -0.89 -28.03
C ARG A 304 -2.28 0.25 -29.02
N ALA A 305 -3.01 1.37 -28.84
CA ALA A 305 -2.81 2.57 -29.65
C ALA A 305 -1.43 3.19 -29.38
N PHE A 306 -1.03 3.27 -28.12
CA PHE A 306 0.29 3.74 -27.72
C PHE A 306 1.42 2.84 -28.27
N GLU A 307 1.30 1.52 -28.15
CA GLU A 307 2.27 0.56 -28.68
C GLU A 307 2.43 0.68 -30.20
N ARG A 308 1.33 0.84 -30.95
CA ARG A 308 1.38 1.09 -32.40
C ARG A 308 2.14 2.38 -32.75
N ALA A 309 1.82 3.48 -32.02
CA ALA A 309 2.50 4.74 -32.25
C ALA A 309 4.01 4.67 -31.94
N CYS A 310 4.39 3.95 -30.89
CA CYS A 310 5.81 3.70 -30.58
C CYS A 310 6.51 2.90 -31.69
N THR A 311 5.85 1.87 -32.23
CA THR A 311 6.38 1.04 -33.33
C THR A 311 6.56 1.89 -34.59
N GLU A 312 5.57 2.69 -34.97
CA GLU A 312 5.62 3.57 -36.13
C GLU A 312 6.71 4.65 -36.01
N ALA A 313 6.90 5.22 -34.81
CA ALA A 313 7.97 6.17 -34.54
C ALA A 313 9.35 5.51 -34.70
N HIS A 314 9.49 4.28 -34.21
CA HIS A 314 10.71 3.49 -34.37
C HIS A 314 11.02 3.21 -35.85
N GLU A 315 10.03 2.80 -36.63
CA GLU A 315 10.18 2.55 -38.08
C GLU A 315 10.59 3.81 -38.86
N ARG A 316 10.16 5.01 -38.40
CA ARG A 316 10.59 6.29 -38.96
C ARG A 316 11.99 6.74 -38.51
N GLY A 317 12.65 5.97 -37.59
CA GLY A 317 13.94 6.33 -37.03
C GLY A 317 13.87 7.48 -36.02
N GLU A 318 12.70 7.75 -35.45
CA GLU A 318 12.46 8.78 -34.44
C GLU A 318 12.77 8.27 -33.02
N ASN A 319 13.13 9.17 -32.10
CA ASN A 319 13.29 8.80 -30.70
C ASN A 319 11.88 8.66 -30.06
N GLN A 320 11.49 7.43 -29.73
CA GLN A 320 10.16 7.11 -29.19
C GLN A 320 9.83 7.94 -27.94
N LEU A 321 10.79 8.16 -27.03
CA LEU A 321 10.60 8.91 -25.78
C LEU A 321 10.36 10.41 -25.99
N GLU A 322 10.81 10.94 -27.13
CA GLU A 322 10.63 12.35 -27.48
C GLU A 322 9.40 12.58 -28.35
N THR A 323 8.96 11.56 -29.09
CA THR A 323 7.94 11.69 -30.15
C THR A 323 6.57 11.20 -29.69
N VAL A 324 6.51 10.22 -28.79
CA VAL A 324 5.27 9.57 -28.35
C VAL A 324 5.11 9.69 -26.84
N ALA A 325 4.20 10.52 -26.39
CA ALA A 325 3.88 10.65 -24.96
C ALA A 325 2.70 9.76 -24.60
N ARG A 326 2.86 8.90 -23.61
CA ARG A 326 1.77 8.04 -23.10
C ARG A 326 0.52 8.84 -22.69
N ALA A 327 0.75 10.07 -22.22
CA ALA A 327 -0.33 10.98 -21.81
C ALA A 327 -1.29 11.36 -22.96
N ASP A 328 -0.92 11.12 -24.22
CA ASP A 328 -1.76 11.41 -25.39
C ASP A 328 -2.72 10.26 -25.74
N PHE A 329 -2.60 9.11 -25.06
CA PHE A 329 -3.37 7.89 -25.30
C PHE A 329 -4.27 7.59 -24.10
N HIS A 330 -5.41 8.27 -24.01
CA HIS A 330 -6.36 8.13 -22.90
C HIS A 330 -7.83 8.36 -23.32
N GLU A 331 -8.09 8.56 -24.61
CA GLU A 331 -9.43 8.96 -25.10
C GLU A 331 -10.46 7.87 -24.82
N HIS A 332 -10.16 6.60 -25.14
CA HIS A 332 -11.10 5.50 -24.92
C HIS A 332 -11.35 5.28 -23.42
N ARG A 333 -10.29 5.35 -22.61
CA ARG A 333 -10.41 5.28 -21.14
C ARG A 333 -11.31 6.38 -20.59
N ASP A 334 -11.08 7.63 -21.00
CA ASP A 334 -11.81 8.77 -20.45
C ASP A 334 -13.30 8.73 -20.84
N GLU A 335 -13.62 8.32 -22.08
CA GLU A 335 -14.98 8.08 -22.52
C GLU A 335 -15.66 6.96 -21.71
N ALA A 336 -14.98 5.81 -21.54
CA ALA A 336 -15.51 4.68 -20.79
C ALA A 336 -15.66 5.01 -19.29
N MET A 337 -14.70 5.72 -18.69
CA MET A 337 -14.82 6.21 -17.31
C MET A 337 -16.04 7.12 -17.15
N HIS A 338 -16.24 8.08 -18.06
CA HIS A 338 -17.39 8.97 -18.02
C HIS A 338 -18.72 8.21 -18.15
N ALA A 339 -18.78 7.24 -19.04
CA ALA A 339 -20.00 6.47 -19.33
C ALA A 339 -20.36 5.46 -18.22
N HIS A 340 -19.38 4.77 -17.65
CA HIS A 340 -19.62 3.61 -16.82
C HIS A 340 -19.36 3.84 -15.33
N TRP A 341 -18.36 4.67 -14.93
CA TRP A 341 -18.00 4.87 -13.53
C TRP A 341 -19.14 5.38 -12.64
N PRO A 342 -20.01 6.31 -13.08
CA PRO A 342 -21.12 6.76 -12.26
C PRO A 342 -22.12 5.66 -11.86
N SER A 343 -22.21 4.58 -12.64
CA SER A 343 -23.10 3.45 -12.38
C SER A 343 -22.56 2.40 -11.42
N ILE A 344 -21.26 2.48 -11.07
CA ILE A 344 -20.62 1.53 -10.17
C ILE A 344 -21.14 1.74 -8.73
N GLU A 345 -21.59 0.65 -8.12
CA GLU A 345 -22.00 0.61 -6.71
C GLU A 345 -20.84 1.01 -5.80
N LYS A 346 -21.11 1.91 -4.85
CA LYS A 346 -20.14 2.26 -3.80
C LYS A 346 -20.20 1.22 -2.69
N ILE A 347 -19.25 0.29 -2.67
CA ILE A 347 -19.23 -0.81 -1.72
C ILE A 347 -17.79 -1.21 -1.36
N ALA A 348 -17.53 -1.50 -0.08
CA ALA A 348 -16.25 -2.01 0.36
C ALA A 348 -16.04 -3.46 -0.06
N PHE A 349 -14.80 -3.85 -0.32
CA PHE A 349 -14.39 -5.20 -0.72
C PHE A 349 -14.82 -6.26 0.30
N ASP A 350 -14.77 -5.91 1.57
CA ASP A 350 -15.20 -6.75 2.68
C ASP A 350 -16.65 -7.23 2.51
N TYR A 351 -17.56 -6.31 2.16
CA TYR A 351 -18.98 -6.63 1.95
C TYR A 351 -19.30 -7.23 0.58
N ALA A 352 -18.54 -6.81 -0.46
CA ALA A 352 -18.81 -7.27 -1.81
C ALA A 352 -18.27 -8.67 -2.09
N VAL A 353 -17.12 -9.02 -1.46
CA VAL A 353 -16.35 -10.23 -1.77
C VAL A 353 -16.09 -11.06 -0.52
N ALA A 354 -15.45 -10.51 0.53
CA ALA A 354 -14.94 -11.30 1.62
C ALA A 354 -16.06 -11.95 2.47
N GLU A 355 -17.08 -11.21 2.89
CA GLU A 355 -18.21 -11.76 3.66
C GLU A 355 -18.98 -12.84 2.87
N PRO A 356 -19.49 -12.59 1.63
CA PRO A 356 -20.21 -13.59 0.88
C PRO A 356 -19.39 -14.85 0.60
N LEU A 357 -18.16 -14.66 0.13
CA LEU A 357 -17.29 -15.78 -0.24
C LEU A 357 -16.83 -16.59 0.97
N SER A 358 -16.76 -15.99 2.17
CA SER A 358 -16.43 -16.73 3.41
C SER A 358 -17.51 -17.78 3.75
N VAL A 359 -18.77 -17.49 3.46
CA VAL A 359 -19.89 -18.44 3.67
C VAL A 359 -19.77 -19.64 2.73
N GLU A 360 -19.19 -19.44 1.55
CA GLU A 360 -18.95 -20.49 0.53
C GLU A 360 -17.65 -21.27 0.79
N GLY A 361 -16.86 -20.89 1.82
CA GLY A 361 -15.56 -21.51 2.13
C GLY A 361 -14.43 -21.09 1.18
N GLY A 362 -14.62 -20.04 0.40
CA GLY A 362 -13.64 -19.54 -0.57
C GLY A 362 -12.65 -18.52 0.01
N VAL A 363 -12.73 -18.19 1.30
CA VAL A 363 -11.80 -17.27 1.96
C VAL A 363 -10.85 -18.02 2.89
N ALA A 364 -9.57 -17.73 2.76
CA ALA A 364 -8.53 -18.20 3.67
C ALA A 364 -7.88 -17.03 4.41
N MET A 365 -7.19 -17.30 5.50
CA MET A 365 -6.46 -16.32 6.29
C MET A 365 -5.04 -16.80 6.59
N ILE A 366 -4.09 -15.85 6.55
CA ILE A 366 -2.74 -16.02 7.07
C ILE A 366 -2.59 -15.19 8.35
N PRO A 367 -2.19 -15.78 9.48
CA PRO A 367 -1.87 -15.02 10.68
C PRO A 367 -0.69 -14.07 10.44
N GLY A 368 -0.87 -12.79 10.78
CA GLY A 368 0.17 -11.77 10.69
C GLY A 368 0.60 -11.28 12.07
N ASP A 369 1.90 -11.38 12.37
CA ASP A 369 2.51 -10.80 13.56
C ASP A 369 3.70 -9.92 13.16
N PHE A 370 3.39 -8.74 12.64
CA PHE A 370 4.38 -7.80 12.11
C PHE A 370 4.18 -6.35 12.60
N GLY A 371 3.42 -6.17 13.67
CA GLY A 371 3.22 -4.85 14.26
C GLY A 371 2.45 -3.91 13.33
N TRP A 372 1.26 -4.35 12.89
CA TRP A 372 0.33 -3.60 12.04
C TRP A 372 -0.45 -2.53 12.83
N ASP A 373 -0.65 -1.37 12.19
CA ASP A 373 -1.55 -0.30 12.66
C ASP A 373 -2.16 0.42 11.45
N ASP A 374 -3.47 0.73 11.51
CA ASP A 374 -4.20 1.45 10.46
C ASP A 374 -4.07 2.98 10.55
N VAL A 375 -3.41 3.47 11.57
CA VAL A 375 -3.22 4.90 11.88
C VAL A 375 -4.55 5.67 11.80
N GLY A 376 -5.54 5.15 12.51
CA GLY A 376 -6.93 5.62 12.40
C GLY A 376 -7.19 6.96 13.05
N ASP A 377 -6.40 7.39 14.04
CA ASP A 377 -6.53 8.63 14.78
C ASP A 377 -5.22 9.07 15.47
N PHE A 378 -5.25 10.19 16.21
CA PHE A 378 -4.07 10.69 16.92
C PHE A 378 -3.61 9.80 18.09
N ASN A 379 -4.44 8.90 18.64
CA ASN A 379 -3.97 7.90 19.61
C ASN A 379 -3.09 6.85 18.94
N SER A 380 -3.46 6.40 17.74
CA SER A 380 -2.64 5.51 16.92
C SER A 380 -1.31 6.19 16.57
N VAL A 381 -1.32 7.44 16.15
CA VAL A 381 -0.10 8.23 15.91
C VAL A 381 0.76 8.28 17.18
N ALA A 382 0.17 8.58 18.34
CA ALA A 382 0.88 8.62 19.62
C ALA A 382 1.53 7.28 20.00
N ALA A 383 0.86 6.16 19.72
CA ALA A 383 1.39 4.82 20.01
C ALA A 383 2.60 4.47 19.12
N LEU A 384 2.70 5.10 17.95
CA LEU A 384 3.76 4.87 16.97
C LEU A 384 4.98 5.77 17.21
N LEU A 385 4.78 6.98 17.75
CA LEU A 385 5.85 7.96 17.97
C LEU A 385 6.66 7.67 19.25
N PRO A 386 7.98 7.93 19.26
CA PRO A 386 8.78 7.93 20.48
C PRO A 386 8.34 9.07 21.43
N SER A 387 8.54 8.88 22.72
CA SER A 387 8.39 9.97 23.70
C SER A 387 9.57 10.92 23.62
N VAL A 388 9.31 12.22 23.67
CA VAL A 388 10.37 13.24 23.73
C VAL A 388 10.85 13.48 25.16
N ASN A 389 10.13 12.97 26.18
CA ASN A 389 10.48 13.08 27.58
C ASN A 389 9.91 11.93 28.44
N GLU A 390 10.26 11.90 29.72
CA GLU A 390 9.78 10.90 30.69
C GLU A 390 8.27 11.02 31.01
N ARG A 391 7.65 12.15 30.70
CA ARG A 391 6.21 12.39 30.91
C ARG A 391 5.36 11.98 29.70
N ASN A 392 5.94 11.22 28.78
CA ASN A 392 5.25 10.64 27.60
C ASN A 392 4.63 11.68 26.65
N ILE A 393 5.25 12.85 26.49
CA ILE A 393 4.87 13.81 25.45
C ILE A 393 5.39 13.28 24.11
N LYS A 394 4.54 13.33 23.07
CA LYS A 394 4.82 12.93 21.69
C LYS A 394 4.78 14.14 20.78
N VAL A 395 5.77 14.28 19.92
CA VAL A 395 5.80 15.38 18.93
C VAL A 395 5.96 14.77 17.54
N LEU A 396 5.03 15.11 16.64
CA LEU A 396 5.15 14.82 15.22
C LEU A 396 5.57 16.12 14.50
N GLY A 397 6.85 16.28 14.26
CA GLY A 397 7.45 17.49 13.69
C GLY A 397 8.68 17.96 14.46
N ASN A 398 8.96 19.26 14.43
CA ASN A 398 10.12 19.81 15.12
C ASN A 398 9.85 19.93 16.63
N VAL A 399 10.64 19.23 17.43
CA VAL A 399 10.53 19.22 18.91
C VAL A 399 10.85 20.61 19.50
N ASP A 400 11.73 21.39 18.85
CA ASP A 400 12.12 22.72 19.33
C ASP A 400 10.98 23.74 19.27
N ASP A 401 9.94 23.46 18.52
CA ASP A 401 8.73 24.29 18.44
C ASP A 401 7.74 24.02 19.59
N VAL A 402 8.07 23.10 20.52
CA VAL A 402 7.19 22.70 21.62
C VAL A 402 7.85 22.95 22.98
N ALA A 403 7.31 23.88 23.75
CA ALA A 403 7.67 24.11 25.15
C ALA A 403 6.60 23.51 26.07
N TYR A 404 7.01 22.83 27.14
CA TYR A 404 6.07 22.22 28.08
C TYR A 404 6.53 22.35 29.53
N LEU A 405 5.58 22.65 30.41
CA LEU A 405 5.78 22.72 31.86
C LEU A 405 4.56 22.07 32.56
N ASP A 406 4.84 21.13 33.46
CA ASP A 406 3.82 20.37 34.21
C ASP A 406 2.75 19.68 33.33
N SER A 407 3.16 19.25 32.13
CA SER A 407 2.31 18.60 31.15
C SER A 407 2.76 17.16 30.91
N ALA A 408 1.82 16.23 30.59
CA ALA A 408 2.11 14.83 30.38
C ALA A 408 1.13 14.16 29.41
N GLY A 409 1.59 13.17 28.67
CA GLY A 409 0.76 12.34 27.79
C GLY A 409 0.25 13.04 26.54
N ASP A 410 0.68 14.24 26.25
CA ASP A 410 0.19 15.05 25.13
C ASP A 410 0.76 14.58 23.79
N VAL A 411 -0.01 14.79 22.74
CA VAL A 411 0.38 14.59 21.33
C VAL A 411 0.34 15.94 20.63
N VAL A 412 1.49 16.39 20.15
CA VAL A 412 1.64 17.73 19.57
C VAL A 412 2.11 17.63 18.13
N VAL A 413 1.46 18.32 17.22
CA VAL A 413 1.85 18.44 15.80
C VAL A 413 2.06 19.91 15.47
N PRO A 414 3.31 20.44 15.63
CA PRO A 414 3.63 21.84 15.37
C PRO A 414 3.93 22.04 13.86
N ASN A 415 2.90 22.20 13.05
CA ASN A 415 3.05 22.29 11.58
C ASN A 415 2.77 23.70 11.01
N SER A 416 2.71 24.74 11.87
CA SER A 416 2.50 26.13 11.45
C SER A 416 3.76 26.99 11.56
N GLY A 417 4.82 26.49 12.18
CA GLY A 417 6.03 27.25 12.52
C GLY A 417 5.90 28.15 13.76
N ARG A 418 4.78 28.05 14.50
CA ARG A 418 4.60 28.75 15.79
C ARG A 418 5.11 27.88 16.93
N THR A 419 5.65 28.53 17.97
CA THR A 419 5.94 27.82 19.22
C THR A 419 4.63 27.48 19.94
N ILE A 420 4.47 26.20 20.29
CA ILE A 420 3.36 25.70 21.09
C ILE A 420 3.83 25.54 22.54
N ALA A 421 3.22 26.27 23.48
CA ALA A 421 3.53 26.19 24.89
C ALA A 421 2.41 25.43 25.65
N LEU A 422 2.75 24.34 26.30
CA LEU A 422 1.86 23.53 27.14
C LEU A 422 2.16 23.80 28.62
N LEU A 423 1.16 24.24 29.37
CA LEU A 423 1.29 24.51 30.81
C LEU A 423 0.19 23.78 31.59
N GLY A 424 0.57 22.78 32.37
CA GLY A 424 -0.35 22.07 33.26
C GLY A 424 -1.46 21.28 32.58
N VAL A 425 -1.30 20.94 31.28
CA VAL A 425 -2.28 20.16 30.51
C VAL A 425 -1.81 18.71 30.39
N ASN A 426 -2.75 17.76 30.34
CA ASN A 426 -2.43 16.34 30.26
C ASN A 426 -3.36 15.63 29.27
N ASP A 427 -2.80 14.63 28.60
CA ASP A 427 -3.53 13.76 27.66
C ASP A 427 -4.31 14.54 26.57
N MET A 428 -3.70 15.58 26.05
CA MET A 428 -4.26 16.40 24.98
C MET A 428 -3.68 16.03 23.62
N VAL A 429 -4.47 16.25 22.59
CA VAL A 429 -4.05 16.33 21.18
C VAL A 429 -4.05 17.81 20.79
N VAL A 430 -2.93 18.32 20.36
CA VAL A 430 -2.75 19.68 19.86
C VAL A 430 -2.16 19.60 18.45
N VAL A 431 -2.94 19.99 17.44
CA VAL A 431 -2.51 19.96 16.05
C VAL A 431 -2.64 21.36 15.47
N ASP A 432 -1.52 21.97 15.18
CA ASP A 432 -1.43 23.34 14.70
C ASP A 432 -0.95 23.35 13.24
N THR A 433 -1.83 23.74 12.33
CA THR A 433 -1.54 23.97 10.92
C THR A 433 -1.57 25.46 10.59
N SER A 434 -1.22 25.86 9.38
CA SER A 434 -1.20 27.27 8.99
C SER A 434 -2.58 27.94 9.06
N ASP A 435 -3.66 27.17 8.92
CA ASP A 435 -5.05 27.63 8.77
C ASP A 435 -6.00 27.14 9.88
N ALA A 436 -5.62 26.14 10.67
CA ALA A 436 -6.47 25.58 11.70
C ALA A 436 -5.67 25.06 12.90
N LEU A 437 -6.30 25.12 14.09
CA LEU A 437 -5.77 24.58 15.33
C LEU A 437 -6.81 23.67 15.97
N LEU A 438 -6.45 22.38 16.13
CA LEU A 438 -7.24 21.42 16.90
C LEU A 438 -6.67 21.29 18.31
N ILE A 439 -7.53 21.39 19.31
CA ILE A 439 -7.23 21.05 20.71
C ILE A 439 -8.35 20.11 21.19
N ALA A 440 -7.97 18.88 21.57
CA ALA A 440 -8.93 17.89 22.03
C ALA A 440 -8.31 16.95 23.08
N PRO A 441 -9.08 16.42 24.04
CA PRO A 441 -8.61 15.30 24.87
C PRO A 441 -8.27 14.08 24.00
N ARG A 442 -7.17 13.39 24.27
CA ARG A 442 -6.76 12.17 23.54
C ARG A 442 -7.86 11.10 23.52
N ALA A 443 -8.58 10.95 24.64
CA ALA A 443 -9.69 10.00 24.74
C ALA A 443 -10.82 10.26 23.72
N ARG A 444 -10.87 11.47 23.14
CA ARG A 444 -11.87 11.88 22.15
C ARG A 444 -11.34 11.96 20.72
N SER A 445 -10.15 11.45 20.44
CA SER A 445 -9.52 11.53 19.11
C SER A 445 -10.37 10.92 17.99
N GLN A 446 -11.18 9.89 18.27
CA GLN A 446 -12.13 9.31 17.32
C GLN A 446 -13.27 10.27 16.94
N GLU A 447 -13.60 11.23 17.82
CA GLU A 447 -14.68 12.18 17.60
C GLU A 447 -14.30 13.36 16.69
N VAL A 448 -13.02 13.50 16.32
CA VAL A 448 -12.54 14.52 15.37
C VAL A 448 -13.33 14.47 14.05
N LYS A 449 -13.77 13.27 13.61
CA LYS A 449 -14.66 13.13 12.46
C LYS A 449 -15.99 13.89 12.61
N ALA A 450 -16.55 13.95 13.83
CA ALA A 450 -17.77 14.70 14.09
C ALA A 450 -17.52 16.23 14.04
N MET A 451 -16.33 16.69 14.46
CA MET A 451 -15.92 18.09 14.33
C MET A 451 -15.79 18.49 12.86
N VAL A 452 -15.18 17.66 12.01
CA VAL A 452 -15.08 17.89 10.57
C VAL A 452 -16.46 18.05 9.93
N LYS A 453 -17.42 17.18 10.31
CA LYS A 453 -18.81 17.31 9.86
C LYS A 453 -19.44 18.62 10.34
N HIS A 454 -19.21 19.01 11.60
CA HIS A 454 -19.73 20.26 12.15
C HIS A 454 -19.18 21.50 11.40
N LEU A 455 -17.92 21.49 11.02
CA LEU A 455 -17.31 22.55 10.20
C LEU A 455 -17.96 22.62 8.82
N ALA A 456 -18.18 21.47 8.16
CA ALA A 456 -18.90 21.40 6.88
C ALA A 456 -20.32 22.01 7.00
N ASP A 457 -21.08 21.55 7.99
CA ASP A 457 -22.44 22.03 8.25
C ASP A 457 -22.50 23.53 8.59
N SER A 458 -21.37 24.11 9.04
CA SER A 458 -21.23 25.54 9.42
C SER A 458 -20.63 26.42 8.31
N GLY A 459 -20.40 25.87 7.10
CA GLY A 459 -19.93 26.63 5.93
C GLY A 459 -18.42 26.86 5.89
N HIS A 460 -17.63 26.07 6.63
CA HIS A 460 -16.16 26.09 6.62
C HIS A 460 -15.58 25.02 5.71
N GLU A 461 -16.09 24.93 4.47
CA GLU A 461 -15.63 23.93 3.48
C GLU A 461 -14.17 24.09 3.06
N ASP A 462 -13.66 25.33 3.14
CA ASP A 462 -12.25 25.67 2.87
C ASP A 462 -11.25 25.02 3.82
N LEU A 463 -11.72 24.56 4.99
CA LEU A 463 -10.91 23.86 6.00
C LEU A 463 -10.95 22.33 5.91
N LEU A 464 -11.64 21.73 4.92
CA LEU A 464 -11.91 20.28 4.85
C LEU A 464 -10.99 19.50 3.90
#